data_3a8eaf46415495ffd016c20facfa7fb9
#
_entry.id   3a8eaf46415495ffd016c20facfa7fb9
#
_cell.length_a   1.000
_cell.length_b   1.000
_cell.length_c   1.000
_cell.angle_alpha   90.00
_cell.angle_beta   90.00
_cell.angle_gamma   90.00
#
_symmetry.space_group_name_H-M   'P 1'
#
loop_
_entity.id
_entity.type
_entity.pdbx_description
1 polymer ?
#
loop_
_entity_poly.entity_id
_entity_poly.type
_entity_poly.pdbx_seq_one_letter_code
_entity_poly.pdbx_strand_id
1 'polypeptide(L)'
;MLRRTQVVYVTTDPFFSPRGKMLHRFDQFLAEAAQAQMPCVWMTGWTRAQLDEPRRRLGQNDPCIGENGCGVYLPEDYFHLKGSDTIRLGRYTCIPVAKPQPAAAEALEELAADLDISVVPLRKLSQRELSQNTGLPTREAELLRQHDFDELFFFAGATDADIEKFRQEAERRELTVLRNSQFWSLSCGANLTKCVRELGALYDRALRGHALRIGLRVIVGDGKQSAELDRWPVAAFDKTLSLIEHLDRSEKREEIVEGDSFRDASDSTELSDGSEARKSHPASALPANRFYLHSPEVWDDVLATIGAAALRR
;
A
#
# COMPACT_ATOMS: atom_id res chain seq x y z
N MET A 1 -2.63 -0.46 34.38
CA MET A 1 -3.18 -0.07 33.07
C MET A 1 -3.06 -1.27 32.16
N LEU A 2 -4.16 -1.85 31.67
CA LEU A 2 -4.11 -2.96 30.71
C LEU A 2 -3.40 -2.47 29.44
N ARG A 3 -2.29 -3.13 29.05
CA ARG A 3 -1.60 -2.85 27.79
C ARG A 3 -2.57 -3.11 26.64
N ARG A 4 -2.94 -2.07 25.89
CA ARG A 4 -3.72 -2.23 24.65
C ARG A 4 -2.80 -2.74 23.57
N THR A 5 -3.08 -3.90 23.00
CA THR A 5 -2.34 -4.40 21.84
C THR A 5 -2.62 -3.48 20.65
N GLN A 6 -1.56 -3.05 20.00
CA GLN A 6 -1.62 -2.25 18.79
C GLN A 6 -1.39 -3.17 17.59
N VAL A 7 -2.14 -2.97 16.52
CA VAL A 7 -1.98 -3.67 15.24
C VAL A 7 -1.77 -2.62 14.16
N VAL A 8 -0.63 -2.67 13.50
CA VAL A 8 -0.31 -1.74 12.41
C VAL A 8 -0.66 -2.36 11.08
N TYR A 9 -1.43 -1.65 10.28
CA TYR A 9 -1.77 -1.97 8.91
C TYR A 9 -0.98 -1.04 8.00
N VAL A 10 -0.12 -1.58 7.16
CA VAL A 10 0.81 -0.79 6.35
C VAL A 10 0.69 -1.11 4.87
N THR A 11 0.59 -0.06 4.02
CA THR A 11 0.73 -0.24 2.56
C THR A 11 2.18 -0.55 2.24
N THR A 12 2.44 -1.70 1.62
CA THR A 12 3.81 -2.21 1.48
C THR A 12 4.42 -2.04 0.11
N ASP A 13 3.63 -1.89 -0.94
CA ASP A 13 4.14 -1.84 -2.31
C ASP A 13 5.21 -0.76 -2.53
N PRO A 14 5.09 0.46 -1.97
CA PRO A 14 6.12 1.49 -2.10
C PRO A 14 7.46 1.15 -1.43
N PHE A 15 7.49 0.18 -0.52
CA PHE A 15 8.73 -0.26 0.14
C PHE A 15 9.52 -1.30 -0.64
N PHE A 16 9.04 -1.69 -1.81
CA PHE A 16 9.73 -2.66 -2.66
C PHE A 16 9.93 -2.09 -4.06
N SER A 17 11.15 -2.20 -4.56
CA SER A 17 11.39 -1.94 -5.98
C SER A 17 10.70 -3.01 -6.83
N PRO A 18 10.49 -2.78 -8.14
CA PRO A 18 9.93 -3.79 -9.06
C PRO A 18 10.69 -5.13 -9.05
N ARG A 19 11.96 -5.12 -8.65
CA ARG A 19 12.81 -6.32 -8.50
C ARG A 19 12.82 -6.87 -7.06
N GLY A 20 11.87 -6.49 -6.22
CA GLY A 20 11.74 -6.99 -4.85
C GLY A 20 12.83 -6.53 -3.87
N LYS A 21 13.68 -5.53 -4.26
CA LYS A 21 14.64 -4.91 -3.33
C LYS A 21 13.87 -4.02 -2.36
N MET A 22 14.15 -4.18 -1.07
CA MET A 22 13.57 -3.33 -0.03
C MET A 22 14.13 -1.90 -0.10
N LEU A 23 13.25 -0.94 0.12
CA LEU A 23 13.50 0.49 0.11
C LEU A 23 13.20 1.09 1.48
N HIS A 24 13.72 2.30 1.72
CA HIS A 24 13.37 3.16 2.86
C HIS A 24 13.58 2.53 4.24
N ARG A 25 14.51 1.56 4.37
CA ARG A 25 14.82 0.89 5.65
C ARG A 25 13.57 0.29 6.35
N PHE A 26 12.61 -0.18 5.58
CA PHE A 26 11.37 -0.77 6.11
C PHE A 26 11.63 -2.00 6.99
N ASP A 27 12.73 -2.72 6.76
CA ASP A 27 13.21 -3.82 7.61
C ASP A 27 13.50 -3.37 9.05
N GLN A 28 14.01 -2.15 9.24
CA GLN A 28 14.19 -1.58 10.57
C GLN A 28 12.85 -1.43 11.29
N PHE A 29 11.84 -0.85 10.63
CA PHE A 29 10.51 -0.73 11.21
C PHE A 29 9.91 -2.09 11.59
N LEU A 30 10.07 -3.10 10.72
CA LEU A 30 9.57 -4.44 11.00
C LEU A 30 10.25 -5.09 12.20
N ALA A 31 11.57 -4.91 12.34
CA ALA A 31 12.33 -5.41 13.49
C ALA A 31 11.87 -4.75 14.80
N GLU A 32 11.67 -3.43 14.79
CA GLU A 32 11.19 -2.67 15.94
C GLU A 32 9.75 -3.05 16.32
N ALA A 33 8.85 -3.23 15.33
CA ALA A 33 7.49 -3.69 15.55
C ALA A 33 7.47 -5.09 16.19
N ALA A 34 8.33 -5.99 15.71
CA ALA A 34 8.47 -7.33 16.27
C ALA A 34 8.98 -7.29 17.71
N GLN A 35 9.98 -6.46 18.04
CA GLN A 35 10.46 -6.27 19.40
C GLN A 35 9.38 -5.71 20.35
N ALA A 36 8.53 -4.82 19.83
CA ALA A 36 7.38 -4.27 20.55
C ALA A 36 6.20 -5.25 20.66
N GLN A 37 6.31 -6.44 20.08
CA GLN A 37 5.21 -7.43 19.97
C GLN A 37 3.95 -6.83 19.32
N MET A 38 4.15 -5.99 18.32
CA MET A 38 3.13 -5.28 17.59
C MET A 38 2.94 -5.94 16.22
N PRO A 39 1.81 -6.64 15.98
CA PRO A 39 1.52 -7.25 14.68
C PRO A 39 1.56 -6.21 13.56
N CYS A 40 2.20 -6.56 12.45
CA CYS A 40 2.33 -5.71 11.28
C CYS A 40 1.64 -6.36 10.06
N VAL A 41 0.42 -5.92 9.79
CA VAL A 41 -0.41 -6.41 8.69
C VAL A 41 -0.01 -5.68 7.40
N TRP A 42 0.50 -6.43 6.44
CA TRP A 42 0.80 -5.88 5.12
C TRP A 42 -0.48 -5.73 4.30
N MET A 43 -0.67 -4.58 3.69
CA MET A 43 -1.73 -4.29 2.72
C MET A 43 -1.06 -4.00 1.37
N THR A 44 -1.42 -4.78 0.34
CA THR A 44 -0.68 -4.79 -0.92
C THR A 44 -1.57 -5.16 -2.11
N GLY A 45 -1.18 -4.70 -3.29
CA GLY A 45 -1.71 -5.18 -4.57
C GLY A 45 -1.10 -6.50 -5.03
N TRP A 46 -0.07 -7.00 -4.35
CA TRP A 46 0.62 -8.23 -4.75
C TRP A 46 -0.22 -9.48 -4.48
N THR A 47 0.06 -10.49 -5.29
CA THR A 47 -0.49 -11.83 -5.08
C THR A 47 0.14 -12.51 -3.88
N ARG A 48 -0.54 -13.52 -3.36
CA ARG A 48 0.02 -14.42 -2.34
C ARG A 48 1.37 -15.00 -2.76
N ALA A 49 1.50 -15.41 -4.02
CA ALA A 49 2.73 -15.99 -4.55
C ALA A 49 3.90 -14.99 -4.57
N GLN A 50 3.65 -13.73 -4.89
CA GLN A 50 4.65 -12.66 -4.83
C GLN A 50 5.07 -12.35 -3.38
N LEU A 51 4.16 -12.47 -2.43
CA LEU A 51 4.41 -12.17 -1.02
C LEU A 51 5.25 -13.23 -0.30
N ASP A 52 5.21 -14.48 -0.74
CA ASP A 52 5.83 -15.61 -0.01
C ASP A 52 7.32 -15.42 0.24
N GLU A 53 8.08 -15.04 -0.76
CA GLU A 53 9.53 -14.87 -0.63
C GLU A 53 9.92 -13.64 0.23
N PRO A 54 9.42 -12.42 -0.03
CA PRO A 54 9.71 -11.26 0.82
C PRO A 54 9.33 -11.47 2.29
N ARG A 55 8.15 -12.01 2.55
CA ARG A 55 7.67 -12.26 3.93
C ARG A 55 8.54 -13.28 4.66
N ARG A 56 8.91 -14.37 3.99
CA ARG A 56 9.81 -15.39 4.57
C ARG A 56 11.17 -14.80 4.90
N ARG A 57 11.76 -14.03 3.98
CA ARG A 57 13.07 -13.39 4.17
C ARG A 57 13.09 -12.42 5.35
N LEU A 58 11.96 -11.74 5.59
CA LEU A 58 11.81 -10.76 6.67
C LEU A 58 11.22 -11.34 7.96
N GLY A 59 11.00 -12.65 8.02
CA GLY A 59 10.42 -13.29 9.20
C GLY A 59 8.97 -12.86 9.50
N GLN A 60 8.24 -12.35 8.48
CA GLN A 60 6.89 -11.84 8.63
C GLN A 60 5.86 -12.98 8.64
N ASN A 61 5.32 -13.24 9.83
CA ASN A 61 4.30 -14.27 10.06
C ASN A 61 2.93 -13.70 10.46
N ASP A 62 2.75 -12.38 10.43
CA ASP A 62 1.47 -11.75 10.67
C ASP A 62 0.52 -11.93 9.47
N PRO A 63 -0.80 -11.77 9.63
CA PRO A 63 -1.73 -11.72 8.51
C PRO A 63 -1.38 -10.67 7.45
N CYS A 64 -1.89 -10.84 6.23
CA CYS A 64 -1.81 -9.80 5.21
C CYS A 64 -3.12 -9.68 4.43
N ILE A 65 -3.32 -8.51 3.82
CA ILE A 65 -4.42 -8.20 2.91
C ILE A 65 -3.80 -8.08 1.53
N GLY A 66 -4.16 -8.99 0.63
CA GLY A 66 -3.60 -9.06 -0.73
C GLY A 66 -4.57 -8.58 -1.81
N GLU A 67 -4.03 -8.44 -3.02
CA GLU A 67 -4.77 -8.11 -4.22
C GLU A 67 -5.73 -6.93 -3.99
N ASN A 68 -5.18 -5.83 -3.41
CA ASN A 68 -5.90 -4.58 -3.15
C ASN A 68 -7.21 -4.73 -2.34
N GLY A 69 -7.23 -5.66 -1.39
CA GLY A 69 -8.41 -5.89 -0.53
C GLY A 69 -9.37 -6.95 -1.04
N CYS A 70 -8.89 -7.86 -1.89
CA CYS A 70 -9.68 -9.00 -2.34
C CYS A 70 -9.75 -10.13 -1.31
N GLY A 71 -8.74 -10.25 -0.44
CA GLY A 71 -8.72 -11.29 0.58
C GLY A 71 -7.79 -11.00 1.75
N VAL A 72 -8.12 -11.61 2.90
CA VAL A 72 -7.28 -11.60 4.10
C VAL A 72 -6.60 -12.96 4.21
N TYR A 73 -5.28 -12.98 4.12
CA TYR A 73 -4.48 -14.19 4.20
C TYR A 73 -3.91 -14.35 5.60
N LEU A 74 -4.28 -15.41 6.25
CA LEU A 74 -3.88 -15.76 7.61
C LEU A 74 -2.86 -16.90 7.53
N PRO A 75 -1.68 -16.77 8.15
CA PRO A 75 -0.78 -17.91 8.33
C PRO A 75 -1.50 -19.06 9.02
N GLU A 76 -1.04 -20.28 8.77
CA GLU A 76 -1.62 -21.47 9.41
C GLU A 76 -1.66 -21.31 10.92
N ASP A 77 -2.79 -21.67 11.53
CA ASP A 77 -3.04 -21.64 12.99
C ASP A 77 -2.92 -20.27 13.68
N TYR A 78 -2.84 -19.16 12.92
CA TYR A 78 -2.67 -17.82 13.52
C TYR A 78 -3.82 -17.43 14.48
N PHE A 79 -5.07 -17.72 14.13
CA PHE A 79 -6.26 -17.44 14.97
C PHE A 79 -7.08 -18.69 15.35
N HIS A 80 -6.65 -19.90 15.03
CA HIS A 80 -7.39 -21.15 15.27
C HIS A 80 -8.86 -21.08 14.79
N LEU A 81 -9.06 -20.55 13.56
CA LEU A 81 -10.39 -20.35 13.01
C LEU A 81 -11.11 -21.69 12.77
N LYS A 82 -12.34 -21.78 13.27
CA LYS A 82 -13.30 -22.82 12.92
C LYS A 82 -14.47 -22.15 12.23
N GLY A 83 -14.64 -22.33 10.92
CA GLY A 83 -15.76 -21.74 10.21
C GLY A 83 -15.79 -22.04 8.71
N SER A 84 -16.96 -21.91 8.12
CA SER A 84 -17.27 -22.20 6.72
C SER A 84 -16.84 -21.09 5.73
N ASP A 85 -16.51 -19.89 6.24
CA ASP A 85 -16.30 -18.69 5.41
C ASP A 85 -14.83 -18.47 5.03
N THR A 86 -14.01 -19.53 5.17
CA THR A 86 -12.60 -19.50 4.82
C THR A 86 -12.27 -20.55 3.78
N ILE A 87 -11.28 -20.24 2.94
CA ILE A 87 -10.73 -21.16 1.95
C ILE A 87 -9.25 -21.42 2.21
N ARG A 88 -8.74 -22.58 1.83
CA ARG A 88 -7.32 -22.88 1.92
C ARG A 88 -6.63 -22.50 0.63
N LEU A 89 -5.64 -21.58 0.71
CA LEU A 89 -4.81 -21.16 -0.42
C LEU A 89 -3.33 -21.36 -0.09
N GLY A 90 -2.79 -22.50 -0.55
CA GLY A 90 -1.44 -22.91 -0.18
C GLY A 90 -1.27 -23.08 1.33
N ARG A 91 -0.34 -22.35 1.94
CA ARG A 91 -0.08 -22.35 3.39
C ARG A 91 -0.95 -21.36 4.19
N TYR A 92 -1.87 -20.65 3.51
CA TYR A 92 -2.73 -19.67 4.16
C TYR A 92 -4.15 -20.17 4.30
N THR A 93 -4.79 -19.79 5.39
CA THR A 93 -6.25 -19.73 5.49
C THR A 93 -6.67 -18.36 5.01
N CYS A 94 -7.49 -18.27 3.97
CA CYS A 94 -7.93 -17.01 3.40
C CYS A 94 -9.41 -16.75 3.75
N ILE A 95 -9.70 -15.53 4.18
CA ILE A 95 -11.05 -14.98 4.25
C ILE A 95 -11.28 -14.23 2.95
N PRO A 96 -12.04 -14.78 1.98
CA PRO A 96 -12.31 -14.13 0.71
C PRO A 96 -13.25 -12.95 0.93
N VAL A 97 -12.93 -11.82 0.31
CA VAL A 97 -13.76 -10.61 0.28
C VAL A 97 -14.32 -10.39 -1.12
N ALA A 98 -13.47 -10.57 -2.13
CA ALA A 98 -13.86 -10.57 -3.54
C ALA A 98 -14.25 -11.98 -4.03
N LYS A 99 -14.91 -12.04 -5.19
CA LYS A 99 -15.16 -13.30 -5.89
C LYS A 99 -13.85 -13.87 -6.44
N PRO A 100 -13.74 -15.20 -6.65
CA PRO A 100 -12.55 -15.83 -7.23
C PRO A 100 -12.18 -15.25 -8.60
N GLN A 101 -10.88 -15.30 -8.94
CA GLN A 101 -10.29 -14.75 -10.18
C GLN A 101 -11.06 -15.09 -11.48
N PRO A 102 -11.61 -16.29 -11.71
CA PRO A 102 -12.40 -16.55 -12.92
C PRO A 102 -13.58 -15.60 -13.12
N ALA A 103 -14.25 -15.15 -12.04
CA ALA A 103 -15.31 -14.19 -12.13
C ALA A 103 -14.80 -12.78 -12.53
N ALA A 104 -13.61 -12.40 -12.08
CA ALA A 104 -12.97 -11.15 -12.50
C ALA A 104 -12.55 -11.21 -13.98
N ALA A 105 -12.05 -12.35 -14.43
CA ALA A 105 -11.68 -12.57 -15.83
C ALA A 105 -12.88 -12.49 -16.77
N GLU A 106 -14.01 -13.12 -16.42
CA GLU A 106 -15.26 -13.07 -17.16
C GLU A 106 -15.80 -11.64 -17.21
N ALA A 107 -15.88 -10.97 -16.07
CA ALA A 107 -16.35 -9.58 -15.99
C ALA A 107 -15.47 -8.61 -16.80
N LEU A 108 -14.14 -8.83 -16.86
CA LEU A 108 -13.23 -8.04 -17.69
C LEU A 108 -13.55 -8.22 -19.18
N GLU A 109 -13.75 -9.46 -19.63
CA GLU A 109 -14.04 -9.76 -21.04
C GLU A 109 -15.41 -9.21 -21.45
N GLU A 110 -16.45 -9.36 -20.63
CA GLU A 110 -17.78 -8.80 -20.87
C GLU A 110 -17.73 -7.27 -20.94
N LEU A 111 -17.12 -6.61 -19.96
CA LEU A 111 -17.03 -5.16 -19.91
C LEU A 111 -16.27 -4.57 -21.10
N ALA A 112 -15.18 -5.21 -21.51
CA ALA A 112 -14.39 -4.81 -22.65
C ALA A 112 -15.17 -4.95 -23.97
N ALA A 113 -15.93 -6.04 -24.14
CA ALA A 113 -16.77 -6.28 -25.31
C ALA A 113 -17.93 -5.28 -25.40
N ASP A 114 -18.64 -5.01 -24.30
CA ASP A 114 -19.77 -4.10 -24.26
C ASP A 114 -19.39 -2.64 -24.57
N LEU A 115 -18.16 -2.25 -24.24
CA LEU A 115 -17.67 -0.90 -24.48
C LEU A 115 -16.86 -0.76 -25.80
N ASP A 116 -16.61 -1.88 -26.49
CA ASP A 116 -15.71 -1.95 -27.67
C ASP A 116 -14.31 -1.42 -27.36
N ILE A 117 -13.78 -1.76 -26.16
CA ILE A 117 -12.47 -1.35 -25.71
C ILE A 117 -11.56 -2.59 -25.65
N SER A 118 -10.44 -2.54 -26.37
CA SER A 118 -9.48 -3.65 -26.38
C SER A 118 -8.67 -3.73 -25.12
N VAL A 119 -8.65 -4.92 -24.48
CA VAL A 119 -7.83 -5.22 -23.31
C VAL A 119 -7.01 -6.50 -23.55
N VAL A 120 -5.85 -6.57 -22.93
CA VAL A 120 -4.96 -7.74 -22.98
C VAL A 120 -4.74 -8.24 -21.56
N PRO A 121 -5.46 -9.30 -21.13
CA PRO A 121 -5.24 -9.93 -19.83
C PRO A 121 -3.82 -10.52 -19.74
N LEU A 122 -3.13 -10.32 -18.62
CA LEU A 122 -1.76 -10.81 -18.42
C LEU A 122 -1.68 -12.34 -18.52
N ARG A 123 -2.74 -13.03 -18.09
CA ARG A 123 -2.83 -14.51 -18.20
C ARG A 123 -2.78 -15.05 -19.62
N LYS A 124 -3.15 -14.24 -20.63
CA LYS A 124 -3.13 -14.63 -22.06
C LYS A 124 -1.75 -14.44 -22.71
N LEU A 125 -0.84 -13.71 -22.06
CA LEU A 125 0.51 -13.49 -22.57
C LEU A 125 1.38 -14.74 -22.34
N SER A 126 2.28 -15.03 -23.26
CA SER A 126 3.35 -16.00 -23.03
C SER A 126 4.30 -15.49 -21.94
N GLN A 127 5.07 -16.38 -21.32
CA GLN A 127 6.06 -16.02 -20.30
C GLN A 127 7.07 -14.98 -20.80
N ARG A 128 7.47 -15.06 -22.07
CA ARG A 128 8.38 -14.11 -22.71
C ARG A 128 7.73 -12.73 -22.87
N GLU A 129 6.52 -12.68 -23.41
CA GLU A 129 5.77 -11.44 -23.58
C GLU A 129 5.51 -10.76 -22.23
N LEU A 130 5.13 -11.54 -21.21
CA LEU A 130 4.91 -11.04 -19.87
C LEU A 130 6.18 -10.39 -19.29
N SER A 131 7.34 -11.06 -19.39
CA SER A 131 8.62 -10.51 -18.98
C SER A 131 9.01 -9.25 -19.76
N GLN A 132 8.78 -9.22 -21.07
CA GLN A 132 9.06 -8.06 -21.92
C GLN A 132 8.15 -6.86 -21.61
N ASN A 133 6.86 -7.08 -21.41
CA ASN A 133 5.89 -6.03 -21.14
C ASN A 133 5.99 -5.46 -19.71
N THR A 134 6.40 -6.27 -18.74
CA THR A 134 6.53 -5.84 -17.35
C THR A 134 7.94 -5.39 -16.97
N GLY A 135 8.96 -5.71 -17.79
CA GLY A 135 10.37 -5.48 -17.46
C GLY A 135 10.88 -6.33 -16.29
N LEU A 136 10.08 -7.29 -15.82
CA LEU A 136 10.45 -8.19 -14.73
C LEU A 136 11.23 -9.39 -15.23
N PRO A 137 12.14 -9.96 -14.42
CA PRO A 137 12.71 -11.27 -14.67
C PRO A 137 11.60 -12.32 -14.84
N THR A 138 11.86 -13.32 -15.64
CA THR A 138 10.87 -14.34 -16.04
C THR A 138 10.15 -14.99 -14.85
N ARG A 139 10.88 -15.26 -13.77
CA ARG A 139 10.32 -15.88 -12.55
C ARG A 139 9.35 -14.93 -11.84
N GLU A 140 9.71 -13.69 -11.66
CA GLU A 140 8.87 -12.67 -11.03
C GLU A 140 7.65 -12.35 -11.90
N ALA A 141 7.84 -12.29 -13.23
CA ALA A 141 6.74 -12.10 -14.16
C ALA A 141 5.72 -13.25 -14.08
N GLU A 142 6.15 -14.49 -13.90
CA GLU A 142 5.25 -15.63 -13.75
C GLU A 142 4.43 -15.59 -12.46
N LEU A 143 4.95 -14.96 -11.39
CA LEU A 143 4.18 -14.77 -10.15
C LEU A 143 3.00 -13.82 -10.33
N LEU A 144 3.06 -12.88 -11.29
CA LEU A 144 1.95 -12.00 -11.65
C LEU A 144 0.73 -12.73 -12.24
N ARG A 145 0.85 -13.98 -12.64
CA ARG A 145 -0.27 -14.80 -13.14
C ARG A 145 -1.03 -15.52 -12.04
N GLN A 146 -0.44 -15.58 -10.85
CA GLN A 146 -0.96 -16.38 -9.74
C GLN A 146 -1.89 -15.55 -8.85
N HIS A 147 -2.88 -14.90 -9.48
CA HIS A 147 -3.94 -14.18 -8.79
C HIS A 147 -5.00 -15.13 -8.27
N ASP A 148 -5.46 -14.90 -7.06
CA ASP A 148 -6.52 -15.69 -6.44
C ASP A 148 -7.90 -15.05 -6.70
N PHE A 149 -7.98 -13.71 -6.91
CA PHE A 149 -9.23 -12.97 -6.96
C PHE A 149 -9.34 -11.92 -8.07
N ASP A 150 -8.29 -11.18 -8.40
CA ASP A 150 -8.36 -10.15 -9.44
C ASP A 150 -7.74 -10.59 -10.76
N GLU A 151 -8.02 -9.88 -11.85
CA GLU A 151 -7.47 -10.09 -13.17
C GLU A 151 -6.62 -8.89 -13.58
N LEU A 152 -5.35 -9.12 -13.91
CA LEU A 152 -4.45 -8.08 -14.40
C LEU A 152 -4.52 -7.97 -15.93
N PHE A 153 -4.48 -6.73 -16.43
CA PHE A 153 -4.58 -6.45 -17.85
C PHE A 153 -3.91 -5.14 -18.28
N PHE A 154 -3.68 -5.01 -19.59
CA PHE A 154 -3.33 -3.76 -20.25
C PHE A 154 -4.49 -3.30 -21.12
N PHE A 155 -4.69 -1.98 -21.25
CA PHE A 155 -5.46 -1.42 -22.35
C PHE A 155 -4.63 -1.43 -23.62
N ALA A 156 -5.21 -1.85 -24.75
CA ALA A 156 -4.57 -1.88 -26.05
C ALA A 156 -5.14 -0.76 -26.93
N GLY A 157 -4.39 0.35 -27.07
CA GLY A 157 -4.78 1.48 -27.91
C GLY A 157 -5.93 2.35 -27.38
N ALA A 158 -6.35 2.16 -26.13
CA ALA A 158 -7.38 2.98 -25.50
C ALA A 158 -6.88 4.40 -25.21
N THR A 159 -7.74 5.39 -25.40
CA THR A 159 -7.50 6.77 -24.97
C THR A 159 -7.80 6.95 -23.49
N ASP A 160 -7.36 8.06 -22.89
CA ASP A 160 -7.72 8.38 -21.50
C ASP A 160 -9.25 8.48 -21.30
N ALA A 161 -9.99 8.94 -22.32
CA ALA A 161 -11.46 8.98 -22.30
C ALA A 161 -12.07 7.58 -22.28
N ASP A 162 -11.51 6.63 -23.05
CA ASP A 162 -11.95 5.23 -23.05
C ASP A 162 -11.69 4.57 -21.72
N ILE A 163 -10.53 4.81 -21.14
CA ILE A 163 -10.16 4.30 -19.80
C ILE A 163 -11.13 4.84 -18.73
N GLU A 164 -11.43 6.13 -18.78
CA GLU A 164 -12.36 6.72 -17.82
C GLU A 164 -13.79 6.18 -18.01
N LYS A 165 -14.26 6.02 -19.25
CA LYS A 165 -15.54 5.36 -19.56
C LYS A 165 -15.58 3.94 -19.03
N PHE A 166 -14.48 3.19 -19.20
CA PHE A 166 -14.34 1.82 -18.69
C PHE A 166 -14.46 1.77 -17.17
N ARG A 167 -13.78 2.67 -16.47
CA ARG A 167 -13.81 2.76 -15.00
C ARG A 167 -15.20 3.10 -14.48
N GLN A 168 -15.88 4.08 -15.09
CA GLN A 168 -17.25 4.47 -14.71
C GLN A 168 -18.25 3.34 -14.90
N GLU A 169 -18.16 2.60 -16.00
CA GLU A 169 -19.04 1.46 -16.23
C GLU A 169 -18.71 0.28 -15.30
N ALA A 170 -17.44 0.05 -15.00
CA ALA A 170 -17.01 -0.91 -13.99
C ALA A 170 -17.64 -0.59 -12.62
N GLU A 171 -17.59 0.67 -12.20
CA GLU A 171 -18.16 1.12 -10.93
C GLU A 171 -19.70 0.90 -10.89
N ARG A 172 -20.42 1.16 -11.98
CA ARG A 172 -21.87 0.88 -12.07
C ARG A 172 -22.20 -0.61 -11.90
N ARG A 173 -21.27 -1.50 -12.29
CA ARG A 173 -21.40 -2.95 -12.14
C ARG A 173 -20.82 -3.47 -10.83
N GLU A 174 -20.49 -2.58 -9.89
CA GLU A 174 -19.84 -2.92 -8.62
C GLU A 174 -18.49 -3.64 -8.78
N LEU A 175 -17.82 -3.39 -9.92
CA LEU A 175 -16.47 -3.87 -10.18
C LEU A 175 -15.44 -2.83 -9.71
N THR A 176 -14.30 -3.32 -9.28
CA THR A 176 -13.18 -2.46 -8.87
C THR A 176 -12.09 -2.50 -9.91
N VAL A 177 -11.80 -1.36 -10.52
CA VAL A 177 -10.67 -1.20 -11.47
C VAL A 177 -9.63 -0.28 -10.87
N LEU A 178 -8.39 -0.78 -10.72
CA LEU A 178 -7.27 -0.05 -10.15
C LEU A 178 -6.10 0.00 -11.14
N ARG A 179 -5.39 1.11 -11.14
CA ARG A 179 -4.13 1.24 -11.88
C ARG A 179 -2.98 0.81 -10.99
N ASN A 180 -2.16 -0.09 -11.48
CA ASN A 180 -1.01 -0.64 -10.79
C ASN A 180 0.26 -0.36 -11.61
N SER A 181 0.87 0.80 -11.40
CA SER A 181 2.02 1.30 -12.16
C SER A 181 1.94 1.11 -13.69
N GLN A 182 2.24 -0.07 -14.21
CA GLN A 182 2.30 -0.38 -15.65
C GLN A 182 1.06 -1.09 -16.20
N PHE A 183 0.22 -1.68 -15.35
CA PHE A 183 -0.97 -2.43 -15.72
C PHE A 183 -2.15 -2.08 -14.83
N TRP A 184 -3.29 -2.64 -15.16
CA TRP A 184 -4.54 -2.45 -14.44
C TRP A 184 -4.98 -3.76 -13.81
N SER A 185 -5.75 -3.69 -12.74
CA SER A 185 -6.43 -4.83 -12.15
C SER A 185 -7.93 -4.60 -12.12
N LEU A 186 -8.70 -5.66 -12.36
CA LEU A 186 -10.13 -5.69 -12.16
C LEU A 186 -10.49 -6.78 -11.15
N SER A 187 -11.35 -6.45 -10.20
CA SER A 187 -11.85 -7.41 -9.21
C SER A 187 -13.35 -7.25 -8.97
N CYS A 188 -13.99 -8.33 -8.56
CA CYS A 188 -15.41 -8.37 -8.23
C CYS A 188 -15.60 -8.31 -6.72
N GLY A 189 -15.72 -7.09 -6.16
CA GLY A 189 -16.04 -6.87 -4.75
C GLY A 189 -14.85 -6.68 -3.83
N ALA A 190 -13.66 -6.27 -4.32
CA ALA A 190 -12.55 -5.88 -3.47
C ALA A 190 -12.94 -4.74 -2.50
N ASN A 191 -12.61 -4.91 -1.21
CA ASN A 191 -12.99 -3.94 -0.19
C ASN A 191 -12.00 -3.93 0.98
N LEU A 192 -11.08 -2.98 0.98
CA LEU A 192 -10.08 -2.81 2.04
C LEU A 192 -10.72 -2.56 3.40
N THR A 193 -11.79 -1.77 3.47
CA THR A 193 -12.51 -1.49 4.72
C THR A 193 -13.06 -2.77 5.33
N LYS A 194 -13.66 -3.64 4.51
CA LYS A 194 -14.17 -4.93 4.95
C LYS A 194 -13.03 -5.82 5.44
N CYS A 195 -11.91 -5.92 4.69
CA CYS A 195 -10.74 -6.70 5.11
C CYS A 195 -10.20 -6.25 6.48
N VAL A 196 -10.03 -4.93 6.69
CA VAL A 196 -9.53 -4.39 7.96
C VAL A 196 -10.50 -4.67 9.10
N ARG A 197 -11.82 -4.56 8.87
CA ARG A 197 -12.84 -4.84 9.89
C ARG A 197 -12.89 -6.32 10.26
N GLU A 198 -12.89 -7.22 9.27
CA GLU A 198 -12.88 -8.67 9.49
C GLU A 198 -11.64 -9.10 10.28
N LEU A 199 -10.46 -8.66 9.85
CA LEU A 199 -9.21 -8.96 10.54
C LEU A 199 -9.17 -8.32 11.94
N GLY A 200 -9.64 -7.08 12.07
CA GLY A 200 -9.75 -6.40 13.36
C GLY A 200 -10.64 -7.15 14.35
N ALA A 201 -11.77 -7.69 13.89
CA ALA A 201 -12.66 -8.50 14.73
C ALA A 201 -12.00 -9.82 15.17
N LEU A 202 -11.10 -10.41 14.38
CA LEU A 202 -10.30 -11.56 14.78
C LEU A 202 -9.33 -11.20 15.90
N TYR A 203 -8.61 -10.08 15.78
CA TYR A 203 -7.73 -9.60 16.83
C TYR A 203 -8.50 -9.27 18.12
N ASP A 204 -9.64 -8.60 18.04
CA ASP A 204 -10.49 -8.27 19.18
C ASP A 204 -10.93 -9.53 19.92
N ARG A 205 -11.32 -10.59 19.20
CA ARG A 205 -11.69 -11.89 19.78
C ARG A 205 -10.50 -12.60 20.43
N ALA A 206 -9.36 -12.65 19.74
CA ALA A 206 -8.16 -13.30 20.25
C ALA A 206 -7.65 -12.64 21.54
N LEU A 207 -7.75 -11.33 21.63
CA LEU A 207 -7.30 -10.53 22.77
C LEU A 207 -8.37 -10.38 23.87
N ARG A 208 -9.59 -10.86 23.63
CA ARG A 208 -10.75 -10.62 24.50
C ARG A 208 -10.95 -9.14 24.85
N GLY A 209 -10.74 -8.27 23.86
CA GLY A 209 -10.79 -6.83 24.01
C GLY A 209 -10.56 -6.13 22.69
N HIS A 210 -10.51 -4.79 22.71
CA HIS A 210 -10.29 -3.99 21.51
C HIS A 210 -8.78 -3.81 21.23
N ALA A 211 -8.33 -4.26 20.06
CA ALA A 211 -7.01 -3.97 19.52
C ALA A 211 -7.03 -2.61 18.83
N LEU A 212 -6.09 -1.73 19.16
CA LEU A 212 -5.94 -0.45 18.48
C LEU A 212 -5.41 -0.67 17.04
N ARG A 213 -6.20 -0.25 16.06
CA ARG A 213 -5.87 -0.37 14.62
C ARG A 213 -5.21 0.90 14.13
N ILE A 214 -3.97 0.79 13.72
CA ILE A 214 -3.18 1.91 13.24
C ILE A 214 -2.94 1.73 11.74
N GLY A 215 -3.48 2.63 10.92
CA GLY A 215 -3.24 2.65 9.49
C GLY A 215 -2.00 3.47 9.16
N LEU A 216 -1.00 2.87 8.53
CA LEU A 216 0.19 3.53 8.02
C LEU A 216 0.20 3.44 6.50
N ARG A 217 -0.05 4.56 5.83
CA ARG A 217 -0.04 4.64 4.36
C ARG A 217 1.19 5.39 3.86
N VAL A 218 1.64 5.01 2.67
CA VAL A 218 2.68 5.75 1.94
C VAL A 218 2.02 6.50 0.80
N ILE A 219 2.32 7.79 0.69
CA ILE A 219 1.85 8.66 -0.38
C ILE A 219 3.05 8.93 -1.30
N VAL A 220 2.97 8.41 -2.52
CA VAL A 220 4.00 8.56 -3.56
C VAL A 220 3.55 9.64 -4.55
N GLY A 221 4.48 10.51 -4.95
CA GLY A 221 4.21 11.59 -5.90
C GLY A 221 3.41 12.74 -5.29
N ASP A 222 2.68 13.48 -6.13
CA ASP A 222 1.89 14.66 -5.75
C ASP A 222 0.54 14.31 -5.08
N GLY A 223 0.29 13.06 -4.81
CA GLY A 223 -0.95 12.60 -4.15
C GLY A 223 -2.21 12.70 -5.02
N LYS A 224 -2.11 13.32 -6.20
CA LYS A 224 -3.28 13.57 -7.07
C LYS A 224 -3.62 12.41 -8.00
N GLN A 225 -2.75 11.41 -8.12
CA GLN A 225 -2.87 10.35 -9.13
C GLN A 225 -3.29 8.98 -8.59
N SER A 226 -3.42 8.78 -7.31
CA SER A 226 -3.80 7.45 -6.85
C SER A 226 -5.27 7.39 -6.45
N ALA A 227 -6.10 6.81 -7.33
CA ALA A 227 -7.43 6.29 -6.96
C ALA A 227 -7.38 5.33 -5.74
N GLU A 228 -6.19 4.90 -5.36
CA GLU A 228 -5.88 4.17 -4.12
C GLU A 228 -6.06 5.04 -2.87
N LEU A 229 -5.80 6.34 -2.95
CA LEU A 229 -5.96 7.26 -1.81
C LEU A 229 -7.43 7.40 -1.40
N ASP A 230 -8.34 7.42 -2.37
CA ASP A 230 -9.79 7.52 -2.11
C ASP A 230 -10.36 6.27 -1.46
N ARG A 231 -9.68 5.13 -1.61
CA ARG A 231 -10.06 3.83 -1.04
C ARG A 231 -9.38 3.49 0.28
N TRP A 232 -8.50 4.36 0.76
CA TRP A 232 -7.85 4.15 2.05
C TRP A 232 -8.90 4.10 3.16
N PRO A 233 -8.97 3.00 3.93
CA PRO A 233 -10.08 2.76 4.86
C PRO A 233 -9.93 3.55 6.16
N VAL A 234 -9.87 4.89 6.09
CA VAL A 234 -9.66 5.78 7.24
C VAL A 234 -10.61 5.43 8.39
N ALA A 235 -11.89 5.22 8.09
CA ALA A 235 -12.92 4.91 9.09
C ALA A 235 -12.78 3.53 9.76
N ALA A 236 -11.86 2.67 9.27
CA ALA A 236 -11.59 1.37 9.86
C ALA A 236 -10.42 1.40 10.86
N PHE A 237 -9.71 2.52 10.96
CA PHE A 237 -8.56 2.71 11.85
C PHE A 237 -8.88 3.63 13.01
N ASP A 238 -8.32 3.33 14.19
CA ASP A 238 -8.36 4.21 15.36
C ASP A 238 -7.39 5.39 15.20
N LYS A 239 -6.32 5.19 14.42
CA LYS A 239 -5.33 6.22 14.07
C LYS A 239 -4.79 5.99 12.67
N THR A 240 -4.61 7.06 11.91
CA THR A 240 -3.96 7.00 10.58
C THR A 240 -2.71 7.87 10.56
N LEU A 241 -1.63 7.31 10.04
CA LEU A 241 -0.35 7.99 9.79
C LEU A 241 -0.06 7.97 8.29
N SER A 242 0.62 8.98 7.79
CA SER A 242 1.01 9.10 6.38
C SER A 242 2.51 9.33 6.26
N LEU A 243 3.16 8.53 5.43
CA LEU A 243 4.54 8.73 4.97
C LEU A 243 4.48 9.40 3.60
N ILE A 244 5.14 10.54 3.45
CA ILE A 244 5.09 11.36 2.23
C ILE A 244 6.47 11.27 1.55
N GLU A 245 6.49 10.88 0.28
CA GLU A 245 7.73 10.79 -0.49
C GLU A 245 8.21 12.17 -0.97
N HIS A 246 7.28 13.01 -1.46
CA HIS A 246 7.58 14.36 -1.90
C HIS A 246 6.59 15.35 -1.30
N LEU A 247 7.09 16.49 -0.83
CA LEU A 247 6.23 17.61 -0.43
C LEU A 247 5.55 18.20 -1.68
N ASP A 248 4.26 18.46 -1.58
CA ASP A 248 3.52 19.15 -2.65
C ASP A 248 4.13 20.55 -2.89
N ARG A 249 4.19 20.96 -4.17
CA ARG A 249 4.70 22.29 -4.55
C ARG A 249 3.87 23.45 -3.97
N SER A 250 2.62 23.21 -3.61
CA SER A 250 1.76 24.19 -2.94
C SER A 250 2.20 24.43 -1.49
N GLU A 251 2.57 23.39 -0.75
CA GLU A 251 3.09 23.52 0.62
C GLU A 251 4.44 24.27 0.65
N LYS A 252 5.25 24.16 -0.39
CA LYS A 252 6.50 24.94 -0.55
C LYS A 252 6.27 26.45 -0.77
N ARG A 253 5.11 26.86 -1.31
CA ARG A 253 4.81 28.27 -1.55
C ARG A 253 4.35 29.01 -0.29
N GLU A 254 3.64 28.35 0.59
CA GLU A 254 3.23 28.95 1.88
C GLU A 254 4.42 29.20 2.80
N GLU A 255 5.44 28.34 2.80
CA GLU A 255 6.69 28.55 3.55
C GLU A 255 7.52 29.75 3.05
N ILE A 256 7.47 30.04 1.74
CA ILE A 256 8.23 31.19 1.16
C ILE A 256 7.53 32.52 1.48
N VAL A 257 6.21 32.52 1.64
CA VAL A 257 5.44 33.75 1.89
C VAL A 257 5.47 34.17 3.38
N GLU A 258 5.61 33.25 4.33
CA GLU A 258 5.79 33.59 5.75
C GLU A 258 7.22 34.03 6.12
N GLY A 259 8.21 33.73 5.27
CA GLY A 259 9.63 34.11 5.48
C GLY A 259 10.02 35.51 5.00
N ASP A 260 9.21 36.17 4.17
CA ASP A 260 9.63 37.40 3.43
C ASP A 260 9.01 38.71 3.94
N SER A 261 8.40 38.71 5.11
CA SER A 261 7.97 39.97 5.74
C SER A 261 8.95 40.40 6.83
N PHE A 262 10.16 40.79 6.49
CA PHE A 262 11.02 41.78 7.17
C PHE A 262 12.44 41.74 6.59
N ARG A 263 12.73 42.65 5.66
CA ARG A 263 13.94 43.47 5.63
C ARG A 263 14.05 44.27 4.35
N ASP A 264 13.78 45.55 4.56
CA ASP A 264 14.14 46.63 3.64
C ASP A 264 15.64 46.96 3.79
N ALA A 265 16.22 47.26 2.62
CA ALA A 265 17.38 48.16 2.35
C ALA A 265 18.69 48.04 3.15
N SER A 266 19.78 47.66 2.51
CA SER A 266 20.89 48.51 2.11
C SER A 266 22.16 47.71 1.83
N ASP A 267 22.62 47.86 0.61
CA ASP A 267 23.97 48.17 0.13
C ASP A 267 25.19 47.25 0.41
N SER A 268 25.96 47.12 -0.69
CA SER A 268 27.39 46.83 -0.87
C SER A 268 27.92 45.40 -0.90
N THR A 269 28.30 45.03 -2.13
CA THR A 269 29.55 44.37 -2.61
C THR A 269 30.47 43.74 -1.55
N GLU A 270 30.71 42.43 -1.69
CA GLU A 270 32.08 41.89 -1.82
C GLU A 270 32.07 40.38 -2.16
N LEU A 271 32.95 40.04 -3.10
CA LEU A 271 33.27 38.69 -3.53
C LEU A 271 34.17 38.01 -2.47
N SER A 272 33.88 36.77 -2.07
CA SER A 272 34.93 35.78 -1.76
C SER A 272 34.35 34.37 -1.52
N ASP A 273 34.77 33.50 -2.34
CA ASP A 273 35.40 32.18 -2.07
C ASP A 273 34.60 31.08 -1.31
N GLY A 274 34.64 29.92 -1.95
CA GLY A 274 33.92 28.71 -1.68
C GLY A 274 34.15 28.04 -0.34
N SER A 275 33.06 27.64 0.24
CA SER A 275 32.93 26.38 0.99
C SER A 275 31.47 25.98 1.01
N GLU A 276 31.12 24.91 0.30
CA GLU A 276 29.79 24.30 0.39
C GLU A 276 29.56 23.70 1.78
N ALA A 277 29.11 24.55 2.68
CA ALA A 277 28.49 24.08 3.92
C ALA A 277 27.11 23.48 3.55
N ARG A 278 26.94 22.16 3.72
CA ARG A 278 25.66 21.48 3.69
C ARG A 278 24.71 22.21 4.63
N LYS A 279 23.82 23.03 4.06
CA LYS A 279 22.70 23.62 4.79
C LYS A 279 21.77 22.47 5.18
N SER A 280 21.76 22.16 6.46
CA SER A 280 20.70 21.38 7.10
C SER A 280 19.37 22.11 6.81
N HIS A 281 18.48 21.47 6.07
CA HIS A 281 17.13 21.98 5.87
C HIS A 281 16.43 22.03 7.22
N PRO A 282 15.80 23.15 7.61
CA PRO A 282 14.91 23.15 8.75
C PRO A 282 13.75 22.17 8.43
N ALA A 283 13.55 21.20 9.32
CA ALA A 283 12.39 20.34 9.29
C ALA A 283 11.16 21.22 9.53
N SER A 284 10.46 21.58 8.46
CA SER A 284 9.17 22.23 8.60
C SER A 284 8.22 21.26 9.31
N ALA A 285 7.49 21.75 10.31
CA ALA A 285 6.63 20.92 11.15
C ALA A 285 5.43 20.41 10.33
N LEU A 286 5.56 19.23 9.76
CA LEU A 286 4.44 18.51 9.17
C LEU A 286 3.33 18.32 10.24
N PRO A 287 2.03 18.31 9.85
CA PRO A 287 0.95 17.95 10.76
C PRO A 287 1.28 16.67 11.54
N ALA A 288 0.89 16.59 12.80
CA ALA A 288 1.31 15.57 13.78
C ALA A 288 1.18 14.09 13.35
N ASN A 289 0.54 13.80 12.21
CA ASN A 289 0.36 12.45 11.66
C ASN A 289 1.00 12.26 10.27
N ARG A 290 1.88 13.18 9.85
CA ARG A 290 2.60 13.11 8.56
C ARG A 290 4.10 13.09 8.80
N PHE A 291 4.80 12.23 8.08
CA PHE A 291 6.23 12.03 8.20
C PHE A 291 6.87 12.02 6.82
N TYR A 292 8.06 12.57 6.71
CA TYR A 292 8.80 12.57 5.46
C TYR A 292 9.54 11.23 5.30
N LEU A 293 9.20 10.48 4.25
CA LEU A 293 9.69 9.10 4.05
C LEU A 293 11.23 9.01 3.95
N HIS A 294 11.87 10.06 3.45
CA HIS A 294 13.33 10.10 3.30
C HIS A 294 14.07 10.62 4.54
N SER A 295 13.37 11.00 5.62
CA SER A 295 14.03 11.34 6.88
C SER A 295 14.80 10.15 7.44
N PRO A 296 16.04 10.31 7.90
CA PRO A 296 16.79 9.23 8.55
C PRO A 296 16.12 8.73 9.83
N GLU A 297 15.30 9.56 10.48
CA GLU A 297 14.64 9.29 11.76
C GLU A 297 13.16 8.90 11.60
N VAL A 298 12.68 8.74 10.35
CA VAL A 298 11.25 8.52 10.08
C VAL A 298 10.64 7.38 10.88
N TRP A 299 11.35 6.28 11.05
CA TRP A 299 10.82 5.13 11.78
C TRP A 299 10.80 5.35 13.28
N ASP A 300 11.77 6.07 13.84
CA ASP A 300 11.78 6.44 15.26
C ASP A 300 10.62 7.38 15.58
N ASP A 301 10.35 8.36 14.71
CA ASP A 301 9.22 9.28 14.83
C ASP A 301 7.87 8.57 14.72
N VAL A 302 7.71 7.68 13.74
CA VAL A 302 6.51 6.86 13.57
C VAL A 302 6.27 6.00 14.82
N LEU A 303 7.30 5.29 15.28
CA LEU A 303 7.20 4.41 16.45
C LEU A 303 6.93 5.20 17.74
N ALA A 304 7.55 6.36 17.92
CA ALA A 304 7.25 7.25 19.04
C ALA A 304 5.80 7.72 19.01
N THR A 305 5.31 8.11 17.83
CA THR A 305 3.94 8.59 17.62
C THR A 305 2.89 7.52 17.91
N ILE A 306 3.13 6.26 17.55
CA ILE A 306 2.22 5.14 17.88
C ILE A 306 2.39 4.63 19.31
N GLY A 307 3.37 5.13 20.04
CA GLY A 307 3.60 4.71 21.43
C GLY A 307 4.34 3.38 21.57
N ALA A 308 4.95 2.85 20.51
CA ALA A 308 5.70 1.60 20.53
C ALA A 308 6.90 1.65 21.49
N ALA A 309 7.51 2.82 21.67
CA ALA A 309 8.59 3.03 22.64
C ALA A 309 8.16 2.79 24.10
N ALA A 310 6.89 2.99 24.43
CA ALA A 310 6.35 2.72 25.76
C ALA A 310 6.12 1.22 26.02
N LEU A 311 6.12 0.39 24.99
CA LEU A 311 5.95 -1.07 25.10
C LEU A 311 7.25 -1.80 25.46
N ARG A 312 8.41 -1.12 25.38
CA ARG A 312 9.75 -1.68 25.66
C ARG A 312 10.14 -1.67 27.15
N ARG A 313 9.27 -1.16 28.05
CA ARG A 313 9.56 -1.05 29.49
C ARG A 313 8.74 -2.04 30.33
#